data_06bb668044bc5e7b2b40fdd7e9407395
#
_entry.id   06bb668044bc5e7b2b40fdd7e9407395
#
_cell.length_a   1.000
_cell.length_b   1.000
_cell.length_c   1.000
_cell.angle_alpha   90.00
_cell.angle_beta   90.00
_cell.angle_gamma   90.00
#
_symmetry.space_group_name_H-M   'P 1'
#
loop_
_entity.id
_entity.type
_entity.pdbx_description
1 polymer ?
#
loop_
_entity_poly.entity_id
_entity_poly.type
_entity_poly.pdbx_seq_one_letter_code
_entity_poly.pdbx_strand_id
1 'polypeptide(L)'
;MTEITNRIRRTNQRGAEMANAAARVIGVNSTDMACIQMLQYEPLTAGELARRTGLTTASVTTVIDRLEAAGFVARTRDPADRRRVVVEFQPEKAGPSIAGVFLPLLRSWRDLMTDYDERDLRVIAEFLGRVEDALDDEIHKLRER
;
A
#
# COMPACT_ATOMS: atom_id res chain seq x y z
N MET A 1 24.03 14.63 4.76
CA MET A 1 23.27 13.61 5.50
C MET A 1 21.91 14.14 5.97
N THR A 2 21.85 15.28 6.62
CA THR A 2 20.59 15.88 7.13
C THR A 2 19.55 16.19 6.03
N GLU A 3 19.97 16.61 4.83
CA GLU A 3 19.04 16.94 3.75
C GLU A 3 18.30 15.70 3.23
N ILE A 4 18.99 14.59 2.94
CA ILE A 4 18.37 13.35 2.48
C ILE A 4 17.36 12.84 3.52
N THR A 5 17.73 12.81 4.80
CA THR A 5 16.83 12.41 5.88
C THR A 5 15.56 13.28 5.92
N ASN A 6 15.72 14.58 5.75
CA ASN A 6 14.58 15.51 5.70
C ASN A 6 13.70 15.27 4.45
N ARG A 7 14.30 14.94 3.29
CA ARG A 7 13.56 14.61 2.07
C ARG A 7 12.74 13.34 2.28
N ILE A 8 13.32 12.26 2.82
CA ILE A 8 12.62 11.03 3.14
C ILE A 8 11.42 11.31 4.06
N ARG A 9 11.60 12.03 5.17
CA ARG A 9 10.51 12.38 6.09
C ARG A 9 9.39 13.14 5.39
N ARG A 10 9.72 14.14 4.57
CA ARG A 10 8.72 14.91 3.81
C ARG A 10 8.00 14.05 2.78
N THR A 11 8.71 13.17 2.08
CA THR A 11 8.11 12.25 1.10
C THR A 11 7.11 11.32 1.79
N ASN A 12 7.47 10.73 2.93
CA ASN A 12 6.56 9.89 3.71
C ASN A 12 5.32 10.66 4.18
N GLN A 13 5.49 11.89 4.68
CA GLN A 13 4.37 12.75 5.07
C GLN A 13 3.45 13.06 3.88
N ARG A 14 4.02 13.45 2.73
CA ARG A 14 3.25 13.73 1.51
C ARG A 14 2.54 12.49 0.97
N GLY A 15 3.17 11.32 1.06
CA GLY A 15 2.55 10.04 0.73
C GLY A 15 1.30 9.77 1.57
N ALA A 16 1.37 9.99 2.88
CA ALA A 16 0.22 9.85 3.78
C ALA A 16 -0.90 10.88 3.47
N GLU A 17 -0.54 12.13 3.19
CA GLU A 17 -1.50 13.17 2.78
C GLU A 17 -2.19 12.78 1.45
N MET A 18 -1.44 12.28 0.49
CA MET A 18 -1.97 11.80 -0.80
C MET A 18 -2.91 10.61 -0.61
N ALA A 19 -2.55 9.63 0.22
CA ALA A 19 -3.41 8.48 0.52
C ALA A 19 -4.73 8.91 1.15
N ASN A 20 -4.71 9.88 2.09
CA ASN A 20 -5.90 10.42 2.71
C ASN A 20 -6.79 11.22 1.72
N ALA A 21 -6.17 11.96 0.81
CA ALA A 21 -6.89 12.68 -0.25
C ALA A 21 -7.53 11.69 -1.24
N ALA A 22 -6.80 10.67 -1.64
CA ALA A 22 -7.26 9.60 -2.50
C ALA A 22 -8.46 8.86 -1.88
N ALA A 23 -8.36 8.50 -0.61
CA ALA A 23 -9.44 7.83 0.12
C ALA A 23 -10.76 8.61 0.05
N ARG A 24 -10.70 9.94 0.25
CA ARG A 24 -11.88 10.81 0.13
C ARG A 24 -12.48 10.83 -1.27
N VAL A 25 -11.64 10.89 -2.30
CA VAL A 25 -12.11 10.90 -3.71
C VAL A 25 -12.72 9.55 -4.10
N ILE A 26 -12.13 8.45 -3.65
CA ILE A 26 -12.59 7.08 -3.93
C ILE A 26 -13.82 6.73 -3.08
N GLY A 27 -14.08 7.47 -2.00
CA GLY A 27 -15.23 7.22 -1.12
C GLY A 27 -14.97 6.14 -0.05
N VAL A 28 -13.72 5.96 0.34
CA VAL A 28 -13.31 5.03 1.41
C VAL A 28 -12.65 5.81 2.56
N ASN A 29 -12.49 5.20 3.72
CA ASN A 29 -11.71 5.81 4.80
C ASN A 29 -10.22 5.47 4.70
N SER A 30 -9.39 6.08 5.56
CA SER A 30 -7.94 5.87 5.56
C SER A 30 -7.53 4.42 5.85
N THR A 31 -8.27 3.73 6.71
CA THR A 31 -8.03 2.31 7.03
C THR A 31 -8.34 1.41 5.84
N ASP A 32 -9.45 1.68 5.16
CA ASP A 32 -9.83 0.99 3.92
C ASP A 32 -8.75 1.17 2.85
N MET A 33 -8.28 2.41 2.68
CA MET A 33 -7.22 2.73 1.72
C MET A 33 -5.92 1.99 2.04
N ALA A 34 -5.53 1.91 3.31
CA ALA A 34 -4.34 1.17 3.72
C ALA A 34 -4.47 -0.33 3.37
N CYS A 35 -5.64 -0.94 3.61
CA CYS A 35 -5.90 -2.32 3.22
C CYS A 35 -5.87 -2.51 1.69
N ILE A 36 -6.49 -1.61 0.93
CA ILE A 36 -6.45 -1.64 -0.55
C ILE A 36 -5.01 -1.59 -1.05
N GLN A 37 -4.20 -0.68 -0.54
CA GLN A 37 -2.80 -0.54 -0.93
C GLN A 37 -2.00 -1.81 -0.68
N MET A 38 -2.16 -2.46 0.49
CA MET A 38 -1.50 -3.74 0.78
C MET A 38 -1.94 -4.85 -0.19
N LEU A 39 -3.24 -4.93 -0.45
CA LEU A 39 -3.82 -5.97 -1.31
C LEU A 39 -3.52 -5.78 -2.80
N GLN A 40 -3.10 -4.59 -3.23
CA GLN A 40 -2.61 -4.37 -4.60
C GLN A 40 -1.27 -5.07 -4.88
N TYR A 41 -0.47 -5.37 -3.85
CA TYR A 41 0.81 -6.06 -3.99
C TYR A 41 0.65 -7.58 -3.94
N GLU A 42 -0.16 -8.08 -3.02
CA GLU A 42 -0.34 -9.52 -2.80
C GLU A 42 -1.69 -9.83 -2.12
N PRO A 43 -2.29 -10.99 -2.37
CA PRO A 43 -3.41 -11.49 -1.57
C PRO A 43 -2.97 -11.74 -0.12
N LEU A 44 -3.82 -11.33 0.85
CA LEU A 44 -3.55 -11.48 2.28
C LEU A 44 -4.74 -12.10 3.01
N THR A 45 -4.48 -12.87 4.05
CA THR A 45 -5.52 -13.30 4.98
C THR A 45 -5.99 -12.15 5.87
N ALA A 46 -7.18 -12.25 6.44
CA ALA A 46 -7.67 -11.28 7.43
C ALA A 46 -6.72 -11.14 8.63
N GLY A 47 -6.08 -12.23 9.07
CA GLY A 47 -5.08 -12.21 10.14
C GLY A 47 -3.80 -11.46 9.76
N GLU A 48 -3.33 -11.62 8.53
CA GLU A 48 -2.17 -10.87 8.01
C GLU A 48 -2.47 -9.38 7.89
N LEU A 49 -3.65 -9.02 7.39
CA LEU A 49 -4.10 -7.63 7.36
C LEU A 49 -4.19 -7.03 8.76
N ALA A 50 -4.75 -7.77 9.74
CA ALA A 50 -4.84 -7.33 11.13
C ALA A 50 -3.45 -7.05 11.72
N ARG A 51 -2.51 -7.96 11.51
CA ARG A 51 -1.14 -7.80 11.99
C ARG A 51 -0.43 -6.61 11.34
N ARG A 52 -0.59 -6.41 10.03
CA ARG A 52 0.06 -5.31 9.30
C ARG A 52 -0.54 -3.94 9.63
N THR A 53 -1.85 -3.88 9.84
CA THR A 53 -2.56 -2.62 10.17
C THR A 53 -2.53 -2.28 11.65
N GLY A 54 -2.20 -3.23 12.52
CA GLY A 54 -2.32 -3.07 13.98
C GLY A 54 -3.76 -3.09 14.50
N LEU A 55 -4.72 -3.50 13.67
CA LEU A 55 -6.13 -3.62 14.03
C LEU A 55 -6.46 -4.99 14.62
N THR A 56 -7.59 -5.09 15.32
CA THR A 56 -8.16 -6.39 15.71
C THR A 56 -8.71 -7.14 14.51
N THR A 57 -8.74 -8.47 14.56
CA THR A 57 -9.32 -9.30 13.50
C THR A 57 -10.79 -8.94 13.24
N ALA A 58 -11.56 -8.61 14.28
CA ALA A 58 -12.95 -8.18 14.13
C ALA A 58 -13.05 -6.86 13.34
N SER A 59 -12.19 -5.88 13.63
CA SER A 59 -12.15 -4.61 12.88
C SER A 59 -11.78 -4.83 11.44
N VAL A 60 -10.79 -5.68 11.16
CA VAL A 60 -10.38 -6.00 9.78
C VAL A 60 -11.49 -6.74 9.04
N THR A 61 -12.21 -7.65 9.68
CA THR A 61 -13.37 -8.32 9.08
C THR A 61 -14.41 -7.29 8.62
N THR A 62 -14.71 -6.29 9.44
CA THR A 62 -15.63 -5.20 9.08
C THR A 62 -15.11 -4.38 7.88
N VAL A 63 -13.80 -4.10 7.84
CA VAL A 63 -13.16 -3.42 6.68
C VAL A 63 -13.32 -4.27 5.42
N ILE A 64 -12.99 -5.56 5.50
CA ILE A 64 -13.09 -6.49 4.36
C ILE A 64 -14.54 -6.58 3.85
N ASP A 65 -15.52 -6.70 4.74
CA ASP A 65 -16.94 -6.77 4.37
C ASP A 65 -17.38 -5.50 3.61
N ARG A 66 -16.96 -4.34 4.07
CA ARG A 66 -17.25 -3.06 3.41
C ARG A 66 -16.57 -2.94 2.06
N LEU A 67 -15.30 -3.31 1.95
CA LEU A 67 -14.54 -3.29 0.71
C LEU A 67 -15.07 -4.30 -0.32
N GLU A 68 -15.52 -5.47 0.13
CA GLU A 68 -16.13 -6.50 -0.71
C GLU A 68 -17.48 -6.03 -1.22
N ALA A 69 -18.33 -5.44 -0.37
CA ALA A 69 -19.60 -4.84 -0.76
C ALA A 69 -19.42 -3.71 -1.79
N ALA A 70 -18.34 -2.93 -1.69
CA ALA A 70 -18.00 -1.88 -2.65
C ALA A 70 -17.32 -2.42 -3.93
N GLY A 71 -16.98 -3.70 -3.99
CA GLY A 71 -16.34 -4.34 -5.14
C GLY A 71 -14.83 -4.11 -5.25
N PHE A 72 -14.19 -3.59 -4.21
CA PHE A 72 -12.73 -3.38 -4.20
C PHE A 72 -11.94 -4.67 -4.01
N VAL A 73 -12.48 -5.61 -3.26
CA VAL A 73 -11.82 -6.88 -2.93
C VAL A 73 -12.80 -8.03 -3.03
N ALA A 74 -12.29 -9.25 -3.04
CA ALA A 74 -13.07 -10.48 -2.91
C ALA A 74 -12.34 -11.47 -2.01
N ARG A 75 -13.10 -12.27 -1.27
CA ARG A 75 -12.57 -13.44 -0.56
C ARG A 75 -12.45 -14.61 -1.52
N THR A 76 -11.26 -15.17 -1.61
CA THR A 76 -10.96 -16.35 -2.44
C THR A 76 -10.24 -17.41 -1.62
N ARG A 77 -10.14 -18.62 -2.18
CA ARG A 77 -9.30 -19.65 -1.57
C ARG A 77 -7.89 -19.53 -2.10
N ASP A 78 -6.91 -19.62 -1.19
CA ASP A 78 -5.50 -19.60 -1.55
C ASP A 78 -5.21 -20.76 -2.53
N PRO A 79 -4.63 -20.49 -3.71
CA PRO A 79 -4.30 -21.53 -4.68
C PRO A 79 -3.29 -22.57 -4.14
N ALA A 80 -2.41 -22.18 -3.23
CA ALA A 80 -1.39 -23.04 -2.62
C ALA A 80 -1.96 -23.85 -1.43
N ASP A 81 -2.95 -23.30 -0.69
CA ASP A 81 -3.61 -23.97 0.43
C ASP A 81 -5.10 -23.65 0.45
N ARG A 82 -5.91 -24.52 -0.10
CA ARG A 82 -7.38 -24.38 -0.17
C ARG A 82 -8.09 -24.26 1.19
N ARG A 83 -7.39 -24.51 2.31
CA ARG A 83 -7.94 -24.30 3.66
C ARG A 83 -7.85 -22.82 4.07
N ARG A 84 -6.96 -22.05 3.45
CA ARG A 84 -6.80 -20.62 3.70
C ARG A 84 -7.77 -19.82 2.85
N VAL A 85 -8.39 -18.83 3.46
CA VAL A 85 -9.16 -17.79 2.77
C VAL A 85 -8.28 -16.53 2.74
N VAL A 86 -8.04 -16.05 1.55
CA VAL A 86 -7.32 -14.80 1.30
C VAL A 86 -8.26 -13.76 0.72
N VAL A 87 -7.91 -12.51 0.94
CA VAL A 87 -8.58 -11.34 0.35
C VAL A 87 -7.74 -10.88 -0.82
N GLU A 88 -8.35 -10.77 -1.98
CA GLU A 88 -7.72 -10.33 -3.22
C GLU A 88 -8.29 -9.00 -3.69
N PHE A 89 -7.43 -8.11 -4.16
CA PHE A 89 -7.83 -6.90 -4.85
C PHE A 89 -8.49 -7.24 -6.19
N GLN A 90 -9.57 -6.50 -6.52
CA GLN A 90 -10.36 -6.71 -7.75
C GLN A 90 -10.07 -5.57 -8.76
N PRO A 91 -9.00 -5.68 -9.59
CA PRO A 91 -8.57 -4.57 -10.46
C PRO A 91 -9.60 -4.20 -11.52
N GLU A 92 -10.43 -5.14 -11.97
CA GLU A 92 -11.46 -4.88 -12.99
C GLU A 92 -12.58 -3.99 -12.46
N LYS A 93 -12.94 -4.13 -11.18
CA LYS A 93 -14.01 -3.35 -10.53
C LYS A 93 -13.49 -2.08 -9.88
N ALA A 94 -12.43 -2.21 -9.09
CA ALA A 94 -11.83 -1.13 -8.32
C ALA A 94 -10.84 -0.29 -9.14
N GLY A 95 -10.20 -0.90 -10.14
CA GLY A 95 -9.14 -0.31 -10.92
C GLY A 95 -9.47 1.05 -11.54
N PRO A 96 -10.63 1.26 -12.17
CA PRO A 96 -10.96 2.56 -12.78
C PRO A 96 -10.96 3.71 -11.78
N SER A 97 -11.53 3.52 -10.58
CA SER A 97 -11.58 4.55 -9.52
C SER A 97 -10.20 4.86 -8.96
N ILE A 98 -9.41 3.82 -8.70
CA ILE A 98 -8.04 3.94 -8.17
C ILE A 98 -7.11 4.51 -9.24
N ALA A 99 -7.20 4.02 -10.46
CA ALA A 99 -6.40 4.50 -11.59
C ALA A 99 -6.62 5.99 -11.87
N GLY A 100 -7.86 6.47 -11.81
CA GLY A 100 -8.16 7.88 -12.01
C GLY A 100 -7.43 8.80 -11.02
N VAL A 101 -7.18 8.32 -9.80
CA VAL A 101 -6.48 9.08 -8.77
C VAL A 101 -4.96 8.94 -8.86
N PHE A 102 -4.45 7.74 -9.10
CA PHE A 102 -3.01 7.46 -8.99
C PHE A 102 -2.26 7.52 -10.34
N LEU A 103 -2.90 7.28 -11.47
CA LEU A 103 -2.22 7.36 -12.78
C LEU A 103 -1.56 8.71 -13.08
N PRO A 104 -2.16 9.87 -12.76
CA PRO A 104 -1.48 11.14 -12.95
C PRO A 104 -0.15 11.23 -12.18
N LEU A 105 -0.15 10.77 -10.92
CA LEU A 105 1.05 10.73 -10.09
C LEU A 105 2.13 9.79 -10.67
N LEU A 106 1.72 8.58 -11.09
CA LEU A 106 2.64 7.62 -11.70
C LEU A 106 3.25 8.14 -13.01
N ARG A 107 2.47 8.87 -13.81
CA ARG A 107 2.97 9.55 -15.00
C ARG A 107 4.01 10.61 -14.65
N SER A 108 3.71 11.46 -13.66
CA SER A 108 4.66 12.47 -13.19
C SER A 108 5.97 11.84 -12.68
N TRP A 109 5.89 10.72 -11.95
CA TRP A 109 7.10 10.01 -11.51
C TRP A 109 7.90 9.45 -12.67
N ARG A 110 7.22 8.88 -13.68
CA ARG A 110 7.88 8.39 -14.89
C ARG A 110 8.58 9.53 -15.63
N ASP A 111 7.90 10.68 -15.76
CA ASP A 111 8.46 11.84 -16.45
C ASP A 111 9.69 12.38 -15.70
N LEU A 112 9.64 12.44 -14.34
CA LEU A 112 10.81 12.79 -13.53
C LEU A 112 11.99 11.84 -13.71
N MET A 113 11.73 10.54 -13.90
CA MET A 113 12.82 9.57 -14.12
C MET A 113 13.54 9.75 -15.46
N THR A 114 12.95 10.45 -16.44
CA THR A 114 13.61 10.72 -17.72
C THR A 114 14.77 11.71 -17.61
N ASP A 115 14.85 12.48 -16.52
CA ASP A 115 15.93 13.42 -16.26
C ASP A 115 17.21 12.75 -15.71
N TYR A 116 17.15 11.44 -15.44
CA TYR A 116 18.24 10.66 -14.86
C TYR A 116 18.70 9.57 -15.83
N ASP A 117 20.00 9.30 -15.83
CA ASP A 117 20.52 8.16 -16.59
C ASP A 117 20.27 6.82 -15.85
N GLU A 118 20.50 5.71 -16.55
CA GLU A 118 20.26 4.36 -16.00
C GLU A 118 21.11 4.08 -14.76
N ARG A 119 22.31 4.64 -14.67
CA ARG A 119 23.21 4.49 -13.53
C ARG A 119 22.64 5.21 -12.31
N ASP A 120 22.17 6.43 -12.47
CA ASP A 120 21.58 7.23 -11.42
C ASP A 120 20.30 6.59 -10.90
N LEU A 121 19.43 6.13 -11.81
CA LEU A 121 18.20 5.43 -11.44
C LEU A 121 18.48 4.14 -10.65
N ARG A 122 19.55 3.42 -10.98
CA ARG A 122 19.95 2.22 -10.24
C ARG A 122 20.40 2.55 -8.81
N VAL A 123 21.18 3.61 -8.65
CA VAL A 123 21.62 4.08 -7.33
C VAL A 123 20.44 4.56 -6.49
N ILE A 124 19.50 5.29 -7.11
CA ILE A 124 18.27 5.75 -6.43
C ILE A 124 17.41 4.54 -5.99
N ALA A 125 17.21 3.58 -6.88
CA ALA A 125 16.42 2.39 -6.58
C ALA A 125 17.06 1.56 -5.45
N GLU A 126 18.36 1.34 -5.48
CA GLU A 126 19.10 0.64 -4.42
C GLU A 126 18.98 1.38 -3.07
N PHE A 127 19.14 2.69 -3.08
CA PHE A 127 19.01 3.49 -1.86
C PHE A 127 17.59 3.42 -1.28
N LEU A 128 16.56 3.53 -2.10
CA LEU A 128 15.16 3.43 -1.66
C LEU A 128 14.85 2.03 -1.09
N GLY A 129 15.31 0.95 -1.73
CA GLY A 129 15.16 -0.40 -1.23
C GLY A 129 15.79 -0.57 0.17
N ARG A 130 16.99 -0.04 0.39
CA ARG A 130 17.62 -0.07 1.72
C ARG A 130 16.88 0.77 2.77
N VAL A 131 16.19 1.83 2.37
CA VAL A 131 15.31 2.60 3.27
C VAL A 131 14.09 1.78 3.66
N GLU A 132 13.49 1.05 2.71
CA GLU A 132 12.38 0.13 2.95
C GLU A 132 12.77 -0.97 3.94
N ASP A 133 13.90 -1.66 3.70
CA ASP A 133 14.42 -2.71 4.59
C ASP A 133 14.62 -2.18 6.02
N ALA A 134 15.21 -0.97 6.16
CA ALA A 134 15.44 -0.38 7.47
C ALA A 134 14.13 -0.03 8.21
N LEU A 135 13.08 0.37 7.48
CA LEU A 135 11.75 0.61 8.06
C LEU A 135 11.10 -0.70 8.50
N ASP A 136 11.21 -1.75 7.71
CA ASP A 136 10.65 -3.07 8.03
C ASP A 136 11.32 -3.67 9.28
N ASP A 137 12.64 -3.55 9.40
CA ASP A 137 13.38 -3.97 10.58
C ASP A 137 12.91 -3.24 11.85
N GLU A 138 12.73 -1.91 11.79
CA GLU A 138 12.26 -1.14 12.95
C GLU A 138 10.79 -1.43 13.28
N ILE A 139 9.93 -1.60 12.29
CA ILE A 139 8.54 -2.02 12.48
C ILE A 139 8.50 -3.39 13.19
N HIS A 140 9.33 -4.33 12.77
CA HIS A 140 9.41 -5.65 13.39
C HIS A 140 9.80 -5.55 14.88
N LYS A 141 10.88 -4.83 15.20
CA LYS A 141 11.31 -4.58 16.58
C LYS A 141 10.27 -3.90 17.46
N LEU A 142 9.49 -2.97 16.90
CA LEU A 142 8.42 -2.28 17.64
C LEU A 142 7.21 -3.19 17.92
N ARG A 143 6.97 -4.19 17.07
CA ARG A 143 5.87 -5.16 17.25
C ARG A 143 6.19 -6.26 18.27
N GLU A 144 7.47 -6.48 18.54
CA GLU A 144 7.93 -7.46 19.53
C GLU A 144 8.02 -6.89 20.98
N ARG A 145 7.80 -5.59 21.17
CA ARG A 145 7.77 -4.92 22.49
C ARG A 145 6.39 -4.95 23.12
#